data_d1e29dcf123d8e1d66f25d41a842b097
#
_entry.id   d1e29dcf123d8e1d66f25d41a842b097
#
_cell.length_a   1.000
_cell.length_b   1.000
_cell.length_c   1.000
_cell.angle_alpha   90.00
_cell.angle_beta   90.00
_cell.angle_gamma   90.00
#
_symmetry.space_group_name_H-M   'P 1'
#
loop_
_entity.id
_entity.type
_entity.pdbx_description
1 polymer ?
#
loop_
_entity_poly.entity_id
_entity_poly.type
_entity_poly.pdbx_seq_one_letter_code
_entity_poly.pdbx_strand_id
1 'polypeptide(L)'
;EMCIRDRGYTYEVDEDGDYRMVFDVEGDRTQMVYVRSSVEDFGTHNIREIWSPAYIAKTKQFPVAVANRLLEDSQDAKMGGWVKQDTTAMFVVKIDADASADQLSDAIDAAIRTADAMELELTKKDEF
;
A
#
# COMPACT_ATOMS: atom_id res chain seq x y z
N GLU A 1 4.43 -14.19 -5.65
CA GLU A 1 3.26 -15.00 -6.02
C GLU A 1 3.07 -16.18 -5.09
N MET A 2 4.10 -17.00 -4.95
CA MET A 2 4.02 -18.18 -4.09
C MET A 2 3.66 -17.84 -2.66
N CYS A 3 4.21 -16.76 -2.12
CA CYS A 3 3.92 -16.34 -0.76
C CYS A 3 2.46 -15.97 -0.57
N ILE A 4 1.84 -15.35 -1.58
CA ILE A 4 0.42 -14.99 -1.53
C ILE A 4 -0.45 -16.23 -1.52
N ARG A 5 -0.14 -17.20 -2.39
CA ARG A 5 -0.88 -18.46 -2.46
C ARG A 5 -0.70 -19.29 -1.19
N ASP A 6 0.53 -19.34 -0.68
CA ASP A 6 0.85 -20.13 0.51
C ASP A 6 0.12 -19.62 1.74
N ARG A 7 -0.20 -18.33 1.79
CA ARG A 7 -0.98 -17.72 2.88
C ARG A 7 -2.47 -17.91 2.73
N GLY A 8 -2.93 -18.39 1.57
CA GLY A 8 -4.36 -18.57 1.31
C GLY A 8 -5.11 -17.27 1.07
N TYR A 9 -4.43 -16.21 0.71
CA TYR A 9 -5.08 -14.94 0.40
C TYR A 9 -5.91 -15.05 -0.88
N THR A 10 -7.08 -14.42 -0.87
CA THR A 10 -7.90 -14.25 -2.06
C THR A 10 -7.37 -13.04 -2.84
N TYR A 11 -7.07 -13.24 -4.12
CA TYR A 11 -6.50 -12.16 -4.92
C TYR A 11 -6.98 -12.24 -6.37
N GLU A 12 -6.84 -11.12 -7.06
CA GLU A 12 -7.05 -11.01 -8.51
C GLU A 12 -5.74 -10.54 -9.13
N VAL A 13 -5.51 -10.93 -10.37
CA VAL A 13 -4.36 -10.44 -11.13
C VAL A 13 -4.91 -9.38 -12.09
N ASP A 14 -4.42 -8.15 -12.00
CA ASP A 14 -4.91 -7.06 -12.83
C ASP A 14 -4.23 -7.05 -14.22
N GLU A 15 -4.54 -6.03 -15.03
CA GLU A 15 -4.01 -5.91 -16.39
C GLU A 15 -2.49 -5.82 -16.43
N ASP A 16 -1.89 -5.25 -15.39
CA ASP A 16 -0.44 -5.08 -15.29
C ASP A 16 0.24 -6.31 -14.70
N GLY A 17 -0.53 -7.33 -14.34
CA GLY A 17 0.00 -8.54 -13.72
C GLY A 17 0.20 -8.43 -12.23
N ASP A 18 -0.23 -7.34 -11.61
CA ASP A 18 -0.09 -7.13 -10.17
C ASP A 18 -1.21 -7.87 -9.42
N TYR A 19 -0.91 -8.28 -8.20
CA TYR A 19 -1.89 -8.95 -7.35
C TYR A 19 -2.68 -7.91 -6.56
N ARG A 20 -3.99 -7.90 -6.77
CA ARG A 20 -4.91 -6.99 -6.09
C ARG A 20 -5.71 -7.77 -5.06
N MET A 21 -5.70 -7.28 -3.84
CA MET A 21 -6.42 -7.90 -2.73
C MET A 21 -7.25 -6.85 -2.01
N VAL A 22 -8.40 -7.29 -1.46
CA VAL A 22 -9.26 -6.43 -0.64
C VAL A 22 -9.43 -7.14 0.71
N PHE A 23 -9.17 -6.42 1.78
CA PHE A 23 -9.26 -6.94 3.13
C PHE A 23 -10.31 -6.21 3.94
N ASP A 24 -10.98 -6.92 4.82
CA ASP A 24 -11.87 -6.30 5.80
C ASP A 24 -11.02 -5.70 6.91
N VAL A 25 -11.39 -4.51 7.34
CA VAL A 25 -10.75 -3.80 8.45
C VAL A 25 -11.84 -3.41 9.45
N GLU A 26 -11.44 -2.79 10.56
CA GLU A 26 -12.39 -2.46 11.62
C GLU A 26 -13.47 -1.51 11.12
N GLY A 27 -14.66 -1.59 11.74
CA GLY A 27 -15.78 -0.67 11.47
C GLY A 27 -16.46 -0.91 10.14
N ASP A 28 -16.53 -2.14 9.69
CA ASP A 28 -17.16 -2.54 8.41
C ASP A 28 -16.53 -1.85 7.21
N ARG A 29 -15.26 -1.48 7.33
CA ARG A 29 -14.50 -0.88 6.25
C ARG A 29 -13.70 -1.93 5.52
N THR A 30 -13.33 -1.65 4.28
CA THR A 30 -12.42 -2.48 3.51
C THR A 30 -11.21 -1.66 3.08
N GLN A 31 -10.14 -2.32 2.72
CA GLN A 31 -8.95 -1.66 2.21
C GLN A 31 -8.32 -2.51 1.12
N MET A 32 -7.96 -1.85 0.05
CA MET A 32 -7.35 -2.46 -1.13
C MET A 32 -5.84 -2.40 -1.01
N VAL A 33 -5.17 -3.46 -1.46
CA VAL A 33 -3.72 -3.50 -1.52
C VAL A 33 -3.27 -4.17 -2.81
N TYR A 34 -2.17 -3.65 -3.38
CA TYR A 34 -1.54 -4.22 -4.57
C TYR A 34 -0.17 -4.74 -4.21
N VAL A 35 0.12 -5.99 -4.59
CA VAL A 35 1.49 -6.52 -4.56
C VAL A 35 1.99 -6.47 -6.00
N ARG A 36 2.98 -5.62 -6.27
CA ARG A 36 3.46 -5.39 -7.62
C ARG A 36 4.18 -6.63 -8.13
N SER A 37 3.94 -6.95 -9.39
CA SER A 37 4.59 -8.09 -10.03
C SER A 37 6.03 -7.78 -10.41
N SER A 38 6.31 -6.52 -10.73
CA SER A 38 7.65 -6.11 -11.14
C SER A 38 8.60 -6.11 -9.95
N VAL A 39 9.84 -6.52 -10.20
CA VAL A 39 10.91 -6.49 -9.20
C VAL A 39 11.92 -5.47 -9.67
N GLU A 40 12.22 -4.50 -8.80
CA GLU A 40 13.18 -3.45 -9.11
C GLU A 40 14.53 -3.82 -8.51
N ASP A 41 15.60 -3.53 -9.23
CA ASP A 41 16.95 -3.84 -8.77
C ASP A 41 17.67 -2.55 -8.34
N PHE A 42 18.36 -2.62 -7.22
CA PHE A 42 19.26 -1.56 -6.81
C PHE A 42 20.49 -2.17 -6.17
N GLY A 43 21.65 -2.04 -6.84
CA GLY A 43 22.86 -2.70 -6.38
C GLY A 43 22.67 -4.21 -6.33
N THR A 44 22.82 -4.78 -5.14
CA THR A 44 22.62 -6.21 -4.91
C THR A 44 21.20 -6.54 -4.44
N HIS A 45 20.33 -5.55 -4.39
CA HIS A 45 18.97 -5.70 -3.86
C HIS A 45 17.98 -5.96 -4.98
N ASN A 46 17.08 -6.90 -4.74
CA ASN A 46 15.90 -7.11 -5.57
C ASN A 46 14.71 -6.70 -4.73
N ILE A 47 13.94 -5.70 -5.19
CA ILE A 47 12.93 -5.04 -4.37
C ILE A 47 11.55 -5.25 -4.96
N ARG A 48 10.63 -5.67 -4.11
CA ARG A 48 9.20 -5.78 -4.44
C ARG A 48 8.44 -4.72 -3.66
N GLU A 49 7.46 -4.11 -4.32
CA GLU A 49 6.67 -3.04 -3.72
C GLU A 49 5.25 -3.52 -3.43
N ILE A 50 4.72 -3.04 -2.30
CA ILE A 50 3.35 -3.28 -1.88
C ILE A 50 2.71 -1.92 -1.71
N TRP A 51 1.60 -1.68 -2.40
CA TRP A 51 0.96 -0.37 -2.50
C TRP A 51 -0.47 -0.43 -1.98
N SER A 52 -0.87 0.58 -1.19
CA SER A 52 -2.26 0.71 -0.75
C SER A 52 -2.70 2.17 -0.88
N PRO A 53 -3.79 2.45 -1.62
CA PRO A 53 -4.25 3.82 -1.83
C PRO A 53 -5.04 4.34 -0.63
N ALA A 54 -4.99 5.65 -0.40
CA ALA A 54 -5.73 6.27 0.70
C ALA A 54 -6.42 7.57 0.32
N TYR A 55 -5.99 8.25 -0.74
CA TYR A 55 -6.51 9.58 -1.03
C TYR A 55 -6.33 9.90 -2.50
N ILE A 56 -7.36 10.48 -3.12
CA ILE A 56 -7.28 10.96 -4.51
C ILE A 56 -7.54 12.46 -4.49
N ALA A 57 -6.56 13.22 -4.99
CA ALA A 57 -6.69 14.66 -5.07
C ALA A 57 -7.60 15.05 -6.23
N LYS A 58 -8.31 16.17 -6.08
CA LYS A 58 -9.19 16.69 -7.13
C LYS A 58 -8.41 17.38 -8.24
N THR A 59 -7.16 17.76 -7.96
CA THR A 59 -6.27 18.41 -8.93
C THR A 59 -4.97 17.64 -8.97
N LYS A 60 -4.05 18.08 -9.83
CA LYS A 60 -2.75 17.42 -9.95
C LYS A 60 -1.85 17.61 -8.72
N GLN A 61 -2.23 18.48 -7.81
CA GLN A 61 -1.46 18.76 -6.60
C GLN A 61 -2.29 18.44 -5.37
N PHE A 62 -1.64 17.90 -4.35
CA PHE A 62 -2.29 17.72 -3.06
C PHE A 62 -2.42 19.08 -2.37
N PRO A 63 -3.52 19.30 -1.61
CA PRO A 63 -3.55 20.45 -0.71
C PRO A 63 -2.33 20.42 0.22
N VAL A 64 -1.81 21.59 0.56
CA VAL A 64 -0.59 21.70 1.39
C VAL A 64 -0.75 20.93 2.71
N ALA A 65 -1.90 21.07 3.36
CA ALA A 65 -2.14 20.38 4.63
C ALA A 65 -2.10 18.86 4.48
N VAL A 66 -2.66 18.34 3.37
CA VAL A 66 -2.63 16.90 3.10
C VAL A 66 -1.21 16.43 2.85
N ALA A 67 -0.48 17.13 2.00
CA ALA A 67 0.91 16.77 1.69
C ALA A 67 1.77 16.75 2.96
N ASN A 68 1.65 17.75 3.80
CA ASN A 68 2.39 17.83 5.05
C ASN A 68 2.03 16.69 5.98
N ARG A 69 0.72 16.39 6.09
CA ARG A 69 0.26 15.30 6.95
C ARG A 69 0.83 13.97 6.51
N LEU A 70 0.87 13.71 5.19
CA LEU A 70 1.42 12.47 4.66
C LEU A 70 2.91 12.35 4.96
N LEU A 71 3.67 13.43 4.85
CA LEU A 71 5.08 13.42 5.19
C LEU A 71 5.31 13.15 6.68
N GLU A 72 4.49 13.74 7.54
CA GLU A 72 4.55 13.50 8.98
C GLU A 72 4.26 12.03 9.31
N ASP A 73 3.22 11.48 8.68
CA ASP A 73 2.86 10.08 8.89
C ASP A 73 3.96 9.13 8.41
N SER A 74 4.62 9.49 7.31
CA SER A 74 5.74 8.71 6.79
C SER A 74 6.89 8.63 7.78
N GLN A 75 7.11 9.69 8.55
CA GLN A 75 8.15 9.68 9.58
C GLN A 75 7.82 8.69 10.70
N ASP A 76 6.54 8.60 11.05
CA ASP A 76 6.10 7.72 12.13
C ASP A 76 5.97 6.26 11.70
N ALA A 77 5.82 6.01 10.41
CA ALA A 77 5.64 4.66 9.88
C ALA A 77 6.93 3.86 10.03
N LYS A 78 6.81 2.64 10.53
CA LYS A 78 7.97 1.76 10.71
C LYS A 78 8.39 1.09 9.42
N MET A 79 7.44 0.86 8.52
CA MET A 79 7.68 0.24 7.22
C MET A 79 7.05 1.11 6.15
N GLY A 80 7.84 1.49 5.16
CA GLY A 80 7.32 2.24 4.02
C GLY A 80 7.10 3.71 4.26
N GLY A 81 6.43 4.34 3.33
CA GLY A 81 6.14 5.76 3.35
C GLY A 81 5.12 6.13 2.31
N TRP A 82 4.70 7.37 2.33
CA TRP A 82 3.71 7.88 1.39
C TRP A 82 4.36 8.37 0.11
N VAL A 83 3.73 8.04 -1.02
CA VAL A 83 4.15 8.53 -2.33
C VAL A 83 2.94 9.11 -3.05
N LYS A 84 3.22 10.02 -3.97
CA LYS A 84 2.20 10.58 -4.86
C LYS A 84 2.37 9.93 -6.22
N GLN A 85 1.37 9.16 -6.62
CA GLN A 85 1.32 8.59 -7.96
C GLN A 85 0.19 9.28 -8.70
N ASP A 86 0.53 10.17 -9.61
CA ASP A 86 -0.40 11.05 -10.30
C ASP A 86 -1.20 11.84 -9.27
N THR A 87 -2.51 11.57 -9.11
CA THR A 87 -3.37 12.26 -8.16
C THR A 87 -3.65 11.45 -6.90
N THR A 88 -3.05 10.26 -6.78
CA THR A 88 -3.34 9.34 -5.69
C THR A 88 -2.21 9.28 -4.68
N ALA A 89 -2.56 9.36 -3.40
CA ALA A 89 -1.63 9.09 -2.31
C ALA A 89 -1.63 7.60 -2.04
N MET A 90 -0.46 6.99 -2.19
CA MET A 90 -0.26 5.56 -1.95
C MET A 90 0.69 5.37 -0.79
N PHE A 91 0.36 4.46 0.11
CA PHE A 91 1.35 4.00 1.08
C PHE A 91 2.13 2.85 0.44
N VAL A 92 3.44 2.98 0.36
CA VAL A 92 4.30 2.02 -0.33
C VAL A 92 5.27 1.41 0.66
N VAL A 93 5.27 0.08 0.72
CA VAL A 93 6.24 -0.70 1.50
C VAL A 93 7.15 -1.41 0.50
N LYS A 94 8.44 -1.32 0.73
CA LYS A 94 9.45 -1.97 -0.13
C LYS A 94 10.14 -3.05 0.67
N ILE A 95 10.12 -4.27 0.13
CA ILE A 95 10.74 -5.43 0.78
C ILE A 95 11.61 -6.16 -0.22
N ASP A 96 12.44 -7.07 0.27
CA ASP A 96 13.19 -7.95 -0.62
C ASP A 96 12.23 -8.84 -1.41
N ALA A 97 12.54 -9.06 -2.69
CA ALA A 97 11.68 -9.86 -3.56
C ALA A 97 11.54 -11.30 -3.08
N ASP A 98 12.54 -11.83 -2.40
CA ASP A 98 12.52 -13.18 -1.81
C ASP A 98 12.27 -13.17 -0.31
N ALA A 99 11.59 -12.14 0.20
CA ALA A 99 11.15 -12.10 1.58
C ALA A 99 10.24 -13.31 1.88
N SER A 100 10.26 -13.75 3.15
CA SER A 100 9.45 -14.88 3.59
C SER A 100 7.95 -14.55 3.53
N ALA A 101 7.11 -15.58 3.61
CA ALA A 101 5.66 -15.40 3.68
C ALA A 101 5.26 -14.54 4.87
N ASP A 102 5.91 -14.72 6.01
CA ASP A 102 5.63 -13.90 7.19
C ASP A 102 6.03 -12.44 6.99
N GLN A 103 7.17 -12.18 6.36
CA GLN A 103 7.60 -10.82 6.06
C GLN A 103 6.67 -10.14 5.05
N LEU A 104 6.21 -10.89 4.05
CA LEU A 104 5.23 -10.36 3.10
C LEU A 104 3.91 -10.04 3.80
N SER A 105 3.45 -10.92 4.69
CA SER A 105 2.23 -10.71 5.45
C SER A 105 2.33 -9.45 6.33
N ASP A 106 3.47 -9.25 6.99
CA ASP A 106 3.69 -8.05 7.80
C ASP A 106 3.65 -6.79 6.94
N ALA A 107 4.26 -6.83 5.76
CA ALA A 107 4.28 -5.68 4.85
C ALA A 107 2.88 -5.35 4.35
N ILE A 108 2.09 -6.36 3.98
CA ILE A 108 0.70 -6.18 3.56
C ILE A 108 -0.12 -5.57 4.70
N ASP A 109 0.03 -6.10 5.91
CA ASP A 109 -0.70 -5.61 7.08
C ASP A 109 -0.33 -4.14 7.38
N ALA A 110 0.95 -3.80 7.31
CA ALA A 110 1.41 -2.43 7.51
C ALA A 110 0.78 -1.49 6.48
N ALA A 111 0.76 -1.89 5.22
CA ALA A 111 0.17 -1.07 4.15
C ALA A 111 -1.32 -0.86 4.36
N ILE A 112 -2.05 -1.92 4.68
CA ILE A 112 -3.50 -1.88 4.87
C ILE A 112 -3.86 -0.96 6.04
N ARG A 113 -3.23 -1.17 7.19
CA ARG A 113 -3.56 -0.41 8.41
C ARG A 113 -3.23 1.06 8.27
N THR A 114 -2.08 1.36 7.68
CA THR A 114 -1.64 2.75 7.51
C THR A 114 -2.53 3.47 6.49
N ALA A 115 -2.82 2.82 5.37
CA ALA A 115 -3.65 3.43 4.33
C ALA A 115 -5.08 3.64 4.82
N ASP A 116 -5.69 2.66 5.47
CA ASP A 116 -7.06 2.78 5.96
C ASP A 116 -7.18 3.88 7.02
N ALA A 117 -6.24 3.96 7.94
CA ALA A 117 -6.25 5.00 8.96
C ALA A 117 -6.16 6.39 8.34
N MET A 118 -5.30 6.54 7.32
CA MET A 118 -5.14 7.84 6.65
C MET A 118 -6.38 8.19 5.81
N GLU A 119 -6.96 7.22 5.12
CA GLU A 119 -8.20 7.45 4.37
C GLU A 119 -9.30 7.94 5.31
N LEU A 120 -9.47 7.29 6.44
CA LEU A 120 -10.47 7.70 7.42
C LEU A 120 -10.19 9.10 7.94
N GLU A 121 -8.94 9.43 8.23
CA GLU A 121 -8.56 10.75 8.73
C GLU A 121 -8.82 11.85 7.70
N LEU A 122 -8.44 11.63 6.44
CA LEU A 122 -8.49 12.65 5.41
C LEU A 122 -9.88 12.79 4.77
N THR A 123 -10.57 11.68 4.56
CA THR A 123 -11.82 11.69 3.79
C THR A 123 -13.05 11.32 4.62
N LYS A 124 -12.87 10.57 5.70
CA LYS A 124 -13.93 10.00 6.53
C LYS A 124 -14.85 9.10 5.73
N LYS A 125 -14.32 8.51 4.64
CA LYS A 125 -15.05 7.63 3.75
C LYS A 125 -14.30 6.31 3.61
N ASP A 126 -14.93 5.37 2.94
CA ASP A 126 -14.36 4.07 2.59
C ASP A 126 -14.41 3.92 1.09
N GLU A 127 -13.44 4.53 0.39
CA GLU A 127 -13.36 4.49 -1.07
C GLU A 127 -12.49 3.36 -1.59
N PHE A 128 -11.68 2.76 -0.72
CA PHE A 128 -10.70 1.71 -1.09
C PHE A 128 -10.81 0.46 -0.18
#